data_5e4a01ec6b8a83bc27208d3b84c6531f
#
_entry.id   5e4a01ec6b8a83bc27208d3b84c6531f
#
_cell.length_a   1.000
_cell.length_b   1.000
_cell.length_c   1.000
_cell.angle_alpha   90.00
_cell.angle_beta   90.00
_cell.angle_gamma   90.00
#
_symmetry.space_group_name_H-M   'P 1'
#
loop_
_entity.id
_entity.type
_entity.pdbx_description
1 polymer ?
#
loop_
_entity_poly.entity_id
_entity_poly.type
_entity_poly.pdbx_seq_one_letter_code
_entity_poly.pdbx_strand_id
1 'polypeptide(L)'
;DKAVADKAAFTNAYHASGTFGGVTVSKTLQGRASTAGQFTFAVTGLWYNGVQTSVNGAEANLSNKAAGTGVSGAVVGASGEEKLFARKLTEQDLGHTFVYRIHENQPAAAGYAYDTGYTGDAIVLVKVLARENDPAKLYTVTTVLKGAGVTELLGDASDASALTDDKIAELDQNPNTYVQQYDASEAGTTTPAVSFVNRYEASLDYGAAGGLQIEKTLTYPEGATVFGSPKSTFRYIVKPADEASANKVGISTDGKVYETANVEANIPKTVSLVPERGLTLTQNDAGKTFTYTVSEIDDKATGYAYDKTVHTVRAVVADNGDGTLRVTTSVSKQVDGRDELEGQWVYPADATSTGVATVKFKNTYTVTEAATYTPSVTKVVAGADAPGKFAFAMTAADDVTKAAIDNGLIT
;
A
#
# COMPACT_ATOMS: atom_id res chain seq x y z
N ASP A 1 21.42 -97.12 -19.36
CA ASP A 1 21.80 -95.70 -19.22
C ASP A 1 20.79 -94.82 -19.90
N LYS A 2 19.99 -94.09 -19.15
CA LYS A 2 19.17 -93.05 -19.67
C LYS A 2 20.01 -91.79 -19.75
N ALA A 3 20.23 -91.36 -20.97
CA ALA A 3 20.83 -90.03 -21.18
C ALA A 3 19.89 -88.97 -20.59
N VAL A 4 20.38 -88.28 -19.60
CA VAL A 4 19.72 -87.07 -19.06
C VAL A 4 19.94 -86.01 -20.13
N ALA A 5 18.86 -85.64 -20.83
CA ALA A 5 18.93 -84.54 -21.75
C ALA A 5 19.19 -83.22 -20.96
N ASP A 6 20.42 -82.69 -21.14
CA ASP A 6 20.71 -81.37 -20.66
C ASP A 6 19.71 -80.34 -21.24
N LYS A 7 18.89 -79.75 -20.40
CA LYS A 7 18.00 -78.67 -20.79
C LYS A 7 18.78 -77.40 -20.96
N ALA A 8 18.90 -76.92 -22.21
CA ALA A 8 19.41 -75.58 -22.44
C ALA A 8 18.42 -74.56 -21.87
N ALA A 9 18.85 -73.75 -20.93
CA ALA A 9 18.10 -72.64 -20.42
C ALA A 9 18.52 -71.36 -21.13
N PHE A 10 17.60 -70.65 -21.70
CA PHE A 10 17.81 -69.33 -22.29
C PHE A 10 17.18 -68.27 -21.35
N THR A 11 17.98 -67.29 -20.97
CA THR A 11 17.51 -66.15 -20.14
C THR A 11 17.53 -64.91 -21.01
N ASN A 12 16.37 -64.32 -21.21
CA ASN A 12 16.28 -63.00 -21.86
C ASN A 12 16.13 -61.95 -20.76
N ALA A 13 16.91 -60.89 -20.83
CA ALA A 13 16.76 -59.71 -19.97
C ALA A 13 16.11 -58.60 -20.76
N TYR A 14 15.09 -57.98 -20.16
CA TYR A 14 14.49 -56.76 -20.66
C TYR A 14 15.23 -55.57 -20.05
N HIS A 15 15.67 -54.64 -20.91
CA HIS A 15 16.29 -53.40 -20.49
C HIS A 15 15.57 -52.23 -21.13
N ALA A 16 15.09 -51.31 -20.27
CA ALA A 16 14.48 -50.08 -20.72
C ALA A 16 15.07 -48.87 -19.98
N SER A 17 15.16 -47.77 -20.65
CA SER A 17 15.69 -46.54 -20.04
C SER A 17 15.02 -45.29 -20.59
N GLY A 18 15.07 -44.23 -19.79
CA GLY A 18 14.53 -42.93 -20.13
C GLY A 18 15.06 -41.82 -19.22
N THR A 19 14.54 -40.66 -19.39
CA THR A 19 14.87 -39.52 -18.52
C THR A 19 13.63 -38.71 -18.25
N PHE A 20 13.36 -38.48 -16.97
CA PHE A 20 12.41 -37.43 -16.54
C PHE A 20 13.16 -36.10 -16.47
N GLY A 21 12.73 -35.10 -17.28
CA GLY A 21 13.42 -33.81 -17.41
C GLY A 21 13.14 -32.85 -16.26
N GLY A 22 12.37 -33.30 -15.26
CA GLY A 22 12.06 -32.51 -14.07
C GLY A 22 10.84 -31.60 -14.21
N VAL A 23 10.60 -30.81 -13.18
CA VAL A 23 9.50 -29.85 -13.05
C VAL A 23 10.07 -28.47 -12.82
N THR A 24 9.48 -27.43 -13.41
CA THR A 24 9.80 -26.04 -13.09
C THR A 24 8.80 -25.52 -12.05
N VAL A 25 9.29 -24.74 -11.10
CA VAL A 25 8.45 -24.07 -10.09
C VAL A 25 8.69 -22.58 -10.20
N SER A 26 7.63 -21.80 -10.13
CA SER A 26 7.70 -20.34 -10.18
C SER A 26 6.93 -19.69 -9.02
N LYS A 27 7.38 -18.51 -8.63
CA LYS A 27 6.75 -17.66 -7.62
C LYS A 27 6.47 -16.28 -8.18
N THR A 28 5.24 -15.83 -8.04
CA THR A 28 4.81 -14.47 -8.37
C THR A 28 4.35 -13.77 -7.11
N LEU A 29 4.80 -12.55 -6.88
CA LEU A 29 4.27 -11.66 -5.86
C LEU A 29 3.56 -10.49 -6.54
N GLN A 30 2.26 -10.38 -6.33
CA GLN A 30 1.47 -9.22 -6.74
C GLN A 30 1.59 -8.11 -5.69
N GLY A 31 1.47 -6.85 -6.10
CA GLY A 31 1.50 -5.68 -5.23
C GLY A 31 2.89 -5.10 -4.97
N ARG A 32 3.94 -5.90 -4.99
CA ARG A 32 5.34 -5.45 -4.90
C ARG A 32 6.31 -6.43 -5.55
N ALA A 33 7.55 -5.98 -5.79
CA ALA A 33 8.61 -6.86 -6.25
C ALA A 33 9.02 -7.85 -5.15
N SER A 34 9.41 -9.07 -5.52
CA SER A 34 9.95 -10.06 -4.61
C SER A 34 11.48 -10.01 -4.57
N THR A 35 12.06 -10.28 -3.41
CA THR A 35 13.51 -10.45 -3.25
C THR A 35 13.89 -11.94 -3.31
N ALA A 36 15.13 -12.23 -3.62
CA ALA A 36 15.64 -13.61 -3.64
C ALA A 36 15.57 -14.22 -2.24
N GLY A 37 15.09 -15.46 -2.14
CA GLY A 37 14.95 -16.17 -0.87
C GLY A 37 13.83 -15.69 0.04
N GLN A 38 12.97 -14.77 -0.43
CA GLN A 38 11.86 -14.24 0.37
C GLN A 38 10.79 -15.31 0.66
N PHE A 39 10.56 -16.21 -0.28
CA PHE A 39 9.66 -17.33 -0.15
C PHE A 39 10.45 -18.61 -0.19
N THR A 40 10.18 -19.50 0.73
CA THR A 40 10.83 -20.81 0.82
C THR A 40 9.80 -21.91 0.65
N PHE A 41 10.27 -23.06 0.15
CA PHE A 41 9.42 -24.18 -0.16
C PHE A 41 10.03 -25.46 0.43
N ALA A 42 9.18 -26.33 0.95
CA ALA A 42 9.56 -27.67 1.35
C ALA A 42 9.11 -28.65 0.27
N VAL A 43 9.97 -29.61 -0.04
CA VAL A 43 9.63 -30.73 -0.93
C VAL A 43 9.64 -32.02 -0.16
N THR A 44 8.61 -32.82 -0.36
CA THR A 44 8.49 -34.15 0.24
C THR A 44 8.18 -35.16 -0.86
N GLY A 45 8.96 -36.25 -0.92
CA GLY A 45 8.59 -37.40 -1.69
C GLY A 45 7.54 -38.19 -0.91
N LEU A 46 6.33 -38.30 -1.46
CA LEU A 46 5.22 -38.91 -0.78
C LEU A 46 5.13 -40.41 -1.11
N TRP A 47 5.32 -40.81 -2.36
CA TRP A 47 5.04 -42.18 -2.75
C TRP A 47 5.71 -42.59 -4.06
N TYR A 48 6.18 -43.83 -4.09
CA TYR A 48 6.65 -44.58 -5.27
C TYR A 48 6.49 -46.05 -5.01
N ASN A 49 5.71 -46.76 -5.83
CA ASN A 49 5.51 -48.20 -5.75
C ASN A 49 5.25 -48.72 -4.30
N GLY A 50 4.32 -48.08 -3.60
CA GLY A 50 3.95 -48.43 -2.22
C GLY A 50 4.96 -48.00 -1.14
N VAL A 51 6.00 -47.24 -1.48
CA VAL A 51 7.04 -46.78 -0.56
C VAL A 51 7.18 -45.27 -0.65
N GLN A 52 7.39 -44.61 0.49
CA GLN A 52 7.67 -43.18 0.52
C GLN A 52 8.91 -42.86 -0.33
N THR A 53 8.76 -41.90 -1.25
CA THR A 53 9.84 -41.45 -2.12
C THR A 53 10.79 -40.54 -1.34
N SER A 54 12.11 -40.76 -1.48
CA SER A 54 13.11 -39.80 -1.01
C SER A 54 13.33 -38.69 -2.03
N VAL A 55 13.61 -37.49 -1.53
CA VAL A 55 14.11 -36.36 -2.35
C VAL A 55 15.58 -36.10 -2.01
N ASN A 56 16.31 -35.59 -2.97
CA ASN A 56 17.70 -35.19 -2.74
C ASN A 56 17.77 -33.96 -1.83
N GLY A 57 18.86 -33.81 -1.07
CA GLY A 57 19.06 -32.70 -0.15
C GLY A 57 19.00 -31.30 -0.83
N ALA A 58 19.43 -31.22 -2.11
CA ALA A 58 19.34 -30.00 -2.91
C ALA A 58 17.90 -29.62 -3.24
N GLU A 59 17.01 -30.60 -3.43
CA GLU A 59 15.58 -30.38 -3.72
C GLU A 59 14.76 -30.09 -2.46
N ALA A 60 15.32 -30.37 -1.26
CA ALA A 60 14.63 -30.12 0.02
C ALA A 60 14.58 -28.64 0.42
N ASN A 61 15.47 -27.79 -0.13
CA ASN A 61 15.62 -26.39 0.24
C ASN A 61 15.43 -25.50 -0.99
N LEU A 62 14.18 -25.20 -1.30
CA LEU A 62 13.84 -24.36 -2.44
C LEU A 62 13.56 -22.94 -2.01
N SER A 63 13.95 -21.97 -2.86
CA SER A 63 13.61 -20.58 -2.68
C SER A 63 13.42 -19.85 -4.01
N ASN A 64 12.70 -18.73 -3.98
CA ASN A 64 12.48 -17.91 -5.18
C ASN A 64 13.70 -17.06 -5.53
N LYS A 65 13.93 -16.86 -6.83
CA LYS A 65 14.76 -15.76 -7.36
C LYS A 65 13.99 -14.43 -7.25
N ALA A 66 14.71 -13.32 -7.20
CA ALA A 66 14.11 -11.99 -7.25
C ALA A 66 13.33 -11.79 -8.56
N ALA A 67 12.18 -11.10 -8.45
CA ALA A 67 11.35 -10.76 -9.61
C ALA A 67 10.64 -9.41 -9.40
N GLY A 68 10.27 -8.75 -10.49
CA GLY A 68 9.47 -7.53 -10.45
C GLY A 68 8.05 -7.76 -9.95
N THR A 69 7.32 -6.67 -9.70
CA THR A 69 5.91 -6.72 -9.26
C THR A 69 5.04 -7.46 -10.28
N GLY A 70 4.37 -8.52 -9.82
CA GLY A 70 3.50 -9.34 -10.68
C GLY A 70 4.26 -10.18 -11.72
N VAL A 71 5.59 -10.23 -11.66
CA VAL A 71 6.43 -11.03 -12.54
C VAL A 71 6.79 -12.35 -11.88
N SER A 72 6.72 -13.45 -12.63
CA SER A 72 7.12 -14.79 -12.16
C SER A 72 8.64 -14.88 -12.04
N GLY A 73 9.13 -15.22 -10.85
CA GLY A 73 10.52 -15.60 -10.59
C GLY A 73 10.65 -17.10 -10.47
N ALA A 74 11.75 -17.68 -10.98
CA ALA A 74 12.00 -19.10 -10.81
C ALA A 74 12.20 -19.45 -9.33
N VAL A 75 11.69 -20.60 -8.91
CA VAL A 75 12.02 -21.25 -7.65
C VAL A 75 13.11 -22.28 -7.95
N VAL A 76 14.17 -22.24 -7.18
CA VAL A 76 15.39 -22.99 -7.44
C VAL A 76 15.81 -23.78 -6.21
N GLY A 77 16.53 -24.89 -6.44
CA GLY A 77 17.19 -25.65 -5.38
C GLY A 77 18.39 -24.91 -4.79
N ALA A 78 18.99 -25.49 -3.77
CA ALA A 78 20.15 -24.93 -3.06
C ALA A 78 21.36 -24.71 -3.98
N SER A 79 21.52 -25.52 -5.01
CA SER A 79 22.59 -25.41 -6.03
C SER A 79 22.20 -24.50 -7.21
N GLY A 80 21.01 -23.88 -7.17
CA GLY A 80 20.54 -22.96 -8.20
C GLY A 80 19.85 -23.63 -9.41
N GLU A 81 19.59 -24.92 -9.36
CA GLU A 81 18.84 -25.65 -10.39
C GLU A 81 17.37 -25.22 -10.45
N GLU A 82 16.87 -25.02 -11.67
CA GLU A 82 15.46 -24.62 -11.93
C GLU A 82 14.56 -25.81 -12.25
N LYS A 83 15.14 -26.96 -12.59
CA LYS A 83 14.41 -28.20 -12.90
C LYS A 83 14.56 -29.17 -11.73
N LEU A 84 13.44 -29.39 -11.05
CA LEU A 84 13.39 -30.21 -9.85
C LEU A 84 12.99 -31.65 -10.18
N PHE A 85 13.43 -32.62 -9.40
CA PHE A 85 13.14 -34.07 -9.52
C PHE A 85 13.63 -34.70 -10.82
N ALA A 86 14.49 -34.04 -11.61
CA ALA A 86 15.05 -34.63 -12.82
C ALA A 86 15.81 -35.92 -12.46
N ARG A 87 15.52 -37.00 -13.18
CA ARG A 87 16.11 -38.29 -12.91
C ARG A 87 16.22 -39.20 -14.14
N LYS A 88 17.13 -40.13 -14.09
CA LYS A 88 17.19 -41.26 -15.05
C LYS A 88 16.17 -42.30 -14.64
N LEU A 89 15.51 -42.88 -15.62
CA LEU A 89 14.52 -43.95 -15.47
C LEU A 89 15.14 -45.27 -15.96
N THR A 90 14.75 -46.34 -15.30
CA THR A 90 15.17 -47.71 -15.61
C THR A 90 13.93 -48.60 -15.77
N GLU A 91 14.12 -49.84 -16.23
CA GLU A 91 13.03 -50.81 -16.33
C GLU A 91 12.30 -51.07 -15.01
N GLN A 92 12.94 -50.80 -13.86
CA GLN A 92 12.32 -50.95 -12.53
C GLN A 92 11.27 -49.86 -12.26
N ASP A 93 11.35 -48.76 -12.96
CA ASP A 93 10.41 -47.63 -12.77
C ASP A 93 9.15 -47.80 -13.64
N LEU A 94 9.17 -48.74 -14.62
CA LEU A 94 8.05 -48.91 -15.55
C LEU A 94 6.75 -49.26 -14.86
N GLY A 95 5.70 -48.53 -15.16
CA GLY A 95 4.35 -48.67 -14.60
C GLY A 95 4.16 -48.04 -13.25
N HIS A 96 5.22 -47.50 -12.63
CA HIS A 96 5.13 -46.87 -11.32
C HIS A 96 4.94 -45.36 -11.42
N THR A 97 4.42 -44.76 -10.33
CA THR A 97 4.19 -43.32 -10.20
C THR A 97 4.99 -42.74 -9.04
N PHE A 98 5.80 -41.72 -9.31
CA PHE A 98 6.39 -40.89 -8.26
C PHE A 98 5.40 -39.80 -7.88
N VAL A 99 5.25 -39.55 -6.58
CA VAL A 99 4.40 -38.49 -6.04
C VAL A 99 5.24 -37.58 -5.18
N TYR A 100 5.28 -36.31 -5.57
CA TYR A 100 6.01 -35.27 -4.85
C TYR A 100 5.03 -34.21 -4.37
N ARG A 101 5.22 -33.72 -3.15
CA ARG A 101 4.55 -32.56 -2.60
C ARG A 101 5.52 -31.39 -2.56
N ILE A 102 5.07 -30.24 -3.08
CA ILE A 102 5.75 -28.97 -2.95
C ILE A 102 4.89 -28.08 -2.08
N HIS A 103 5.39 -27.75 -0.89
CA HIS A 103 4.69 -26.91 0.08
C HIS A 103 5.35 -25.55 0.17
N GLU A 104 4.60 -24.45 -0.03
CA GLU A 104 5.07 -23.11 0.26
C GLU A 104 5.01 -22.86 1.76
N ASN A 105 6.16 -22.55 2.37
CA ASN A 105 6.20 -22.11 3.76
C ASN A 105 5.50 -20.75 3.85
N GLN A 106 4.42 -20.68 4.63
CA GLN A 106 3.57 -19.49 4.77
C GLN A 106 3.66 -18.95 6.21
N PRO A 107 4.77 -18.29 6.59
CA PRO A 107 4.82 -17.65 7.89
C PRO A 107 3.77 -16.53 7.93
N ALA A 108 3.06 -16.40 9.05
CA ALA A 108 2.15 -15.28 9.22
C ALA A 108 2.93 -13.96 9.12
N ALA A 109 2.72 -13.23 8.04
CA ALA A 109 3.36 -11.95 7.80
C ALA A 109 2.29 -10.93 7.41
N ALA A 110 2.27 -9.80 8.11
CA ALA A 110 1.29 -8.75 7.87
C ALA A 110 1.42 -8.21 6.44
N GLY A 111 0.28 -7.98 5.80
CA GLY A 111 0.18 -7.52 4.43
C GLY A 111 0.25 -8.61 3.37
N TYR A 112 0.61 -9.85 3.71
CA TYR A 112 0.67 -10.95 2.74
C TYR A 112 -0.60 -11.80 2.77
N ALA A 113 -1.16 -12.00 1.58
CA ALA A 113 -2.17 -13.01 1.31
C ALA A 113 -1.55 -14.08 0.42
N TYR A 114 -1.56 -15.32 0.90
CA TYR A 114 -1.02 -16.46 0.17
C TYR A 114 -2.05 -17.01 -0.82
N ASP A 115 -1.57 -17.74 -1.81
CA ASP A 115 -2.41 -18.30 -2.86
C ASP A 115 -3.43 -19.28 -2.26
N THR A 116 -4.69 -18.85 -2.19
CA THR A 116 -5.79 -19.65 -1.64
C THR A 116 -6.19 -20.82 -2.55
N GLY A 117 -5.78 -20.78 -3.83
CA GLY A 117 -6.03 -21.87 -4.79
C GLY A 117 -5.18 -23.12 -4.50
N TYR A 118 -4.18 -23.00 -3.62
CA TYR A 118 -3.23 -24.08 -3.34
C TYR A 118 -3.27 -24.61 -1.91
N THR A 119 -3.87 -23.88 -0.97
CA THR A 119 -3.67 -24.17 0.47
C THR A 119 -2.19 -24.33 0.86
N GLY A 120 -1.28 -23.71 0.07
CA GLY A 120 0.18 -23.85 0.23
C GLY A 120 0.79 -25.07 -0.45
N ASP A 121 -0.01 -25.96 -1.03
CA ASP A 121 0.46 -27.24 -1.58
C ASP A 121 0.21 -27.39 -3.07
N ALA A 122 1.20 -28.00 -3.75
CA ALA A 122 1.06 -28.58 -5.06
C ALA A 122 1.56 -30.03 -5.03
N ILE A 123 0.80 -30.94 -5.65
CA ILE A 123 1.19 -32.34 -5.80
C ILE A 123 1.59 -32.58 -7.25
N VAL A 124 2.72 -33.25 -7.45
CA VAL A 124 3.22 -33.61 -8.75
C VAL A 124 3.25 -35.14 -8.83
N LEU A 125 2.46 -35.70 -9.74
CA LEU A 125 2.47 -37.12 -10.06
C LEU A 125 3.26 -37.33 -11.33
N VAL A 126 4.19 -38.28 -11.33
CA VAL A 126 5.06 -38.60 -12.48
C VAL A 126 4.92 -40.10 -12.76
N LYS A 127 4.09 -40.45 -13.75
CA LYS A 127 3.88 -41.83 -14.17
C LYS A 127 4.86 -42.20 -15.24
N VAL A 128 5.50 -43.39 -15.08
CA VAL A 128 6.50 -43.91 -16.02
C VAL A 128 5.87 -44.95 -16.95
N LEU A 129 5.99 -44.73 -18.24
CA LEU A 129 5.41 -45.59 -19.27
C LEU A 129 6.50 -46.00 -20.29
N ALA A 130 6.27 -47.13 -20.96
CA ALA A 130 7.09 -47.54 -22.12
C ALA A 130 6.42 -47.04 -23.41
N ARG A 131 7.22 -46.71 -24.43
CA ARG A 131 6.68 -46.37 -25.74
C ARG A 131 6.09 -47.61 -26.40
N GLU A 132 4.92 -47.49 -27.00
CA GLU A 132 4.26 -48.59 -27.69
C GLU A 132 5.09 -49.16 -28.82
N ASN A 133 5.77 -48.31 -29.61
CA ASN A 133 6.57 -48.73 -30.79
C ASN A 133 8.06 -48.99 -30.46
N ASP A 134 8.50 -48.70 -29.23
CA ASP A 134 9.89 -48.94 -28.77
C ASP A 134 9.89 -49.14 -27.24
N PRO A 135 9.52 -50.35 -26.78
CA PRO A 135 9.38 -50.62 -25.35
C PRO A 135 10.69 -50.43 -24.55
N ALA A 136 11.84 -50.40 -25.20
CA ALA A 136 13.13 -50.11 -24.53
C ALA A 136 13.29 -48.62 -24.16
N LYS A 137 12.37 -47.74 -24.61
CA LYS A 137 12.37 -46.32 -24.28
C LYS A 137 11.26 -46.01 -23.32
N LEU A 138 11.63 -45.43 -22.16
CA LEU A 138 10.69 -44.94 -21.15
C LEU A 138 10.43 -43.45 -21.32
N TYR A 139 9.22 -43.07 -21.03
CA TYR A 139 8.80 -41.66 -20.95
C TYR A 139 7.92 -41.44 -19.71
N THR A 140 7.60 -40.19 -19.41
CA THR A 140 6.77 -39.85 -18.26
C THR A 140 5.55 -39.02 -18.67
N VAL A 141 4.44 -39.32 -18.03
CA VAL A 141 3.26 -38.42 -18.00
C VAL A 141 3.22 -37.77 -16.62
N THR A 142 3.23 -36.43 -16.61
CA THR A 142 3.26 -35.65 -15.37
C THR A 142 1.96 -34.90 -15.17
N THR A 143 1.39 -35.03 -13.99
CA THR A 143 0.17 -34.37 -13.58
C THR A 143 0.46 -33.48 -12.40
N VAL A 144 -0.05 -32.24 -12.42
CA VAL A 144 0.06 -31.28 -11.33
C VAL A 144 -1.33 -31.07 -10.75
N LEU A 145 -1.47 -31.36 -9.46
CA LEU A 145 -2.71 -31.15 -8.69
C LEU A 145 -2.54 -29.91 -7.78
N LYS A 146 -3.64 -29.16 -7.62
CA LYS A 146 -3.72 -27.94 -6.82
C LYS A 146 -5.06 -27.87 -6.13
N GLY A 147 -5.12 -27.15 -5.01
CA GLY A 147 -6.37 -26.85 -4.31
C GLY A 147 -7.24 -28.08 -4.08
N ALA A 148 -8.39 -28.13 -4.69
CA ALA A 148 -9.35 -29.26 -4.53
C ALA A 148 -8.74 -30.61 -4.91
N GLY A 149 -7.89 -30.69 -5.92
CA GLY A 149 -7.21 -31.92 -6.31
C GLY A 149 -6.24 -32.44 -5.24
N VAL A 150 -5.57 -31.55 -4.52
CA VAL A 150 -4.72 -31.93 -3.38
C VAL A 150 -5.58 -32.49 -2.23
N THR A 151 -6.69 -31.81 -1.92
CA THR A 151 -7.62 -32.25 -0.87
C THR A 151 -8.27 -33.59 -1.22
N GLU A 152 -8.64 -33.80 -2.49
CA GLU A 152 -9.19 -35.05 -2.99
C GLU A 152 -8.21 -36.21 -2.86
N LEU A 153 -6.91 -35.96 -3.17
CA LEU A 153 -5.87 -36.96 -3.07
C LEU A 153 -5.48 -37.29 -1.63
N LEU A 154 -5.21 -36.27 -0.84
CA LEU A 154 -4.63 -36.44 0.51
C LEU A 154 -5.70 -36.41 1.63
N GLY A 155 -6.89 -35.87 1.36
CA GLY A 155 -7.87 -35.54 2.40
C GLY A 155 -7.28 -34.47 3.32
N ASP A 156 -7.42 -34.69 4.64
CA ASP A 156 -6.80 -33.83 5.67
C ASP A 156 -5.37 -34.27 6.06
N ALA A 157 -4.85 -35.33 5.37
CA ALA A 157 -3.52 -35.84 5.68
C ALA A 157 -2.43 -34.94 5.08
N SER A 158 -1.41 -34.65 5.90
CA SER A 158 -0.23 -33.91 5.46
C SER A 158 0.90 -34.82 4.94
N ASP A 159 0.68 -36.13 4.97
CA ASP A 159 1.68 -37.14 4.63
C ASP A 159 1.14 -38.21 3.64
N ALA A 160 1.95 -39.19 3.37
CA ALA A 160 1.62 -40.29 2.45
C ALA A 160 0.61 -41.31 2.97
N SER A 161 0.09 -41.18 4.19
CA SER A 161 -0.78 -42.21 4.81
C SER A 161 -2.10 -42.41 4.06
N ALA A 162 -2.56 -41.37 3.32
CA ALA A 162 -3.76 -41.44 2.49
C ALA A 162 -3.54 -42.03 1.10
N LEU A 163 -2.27 -42.25 0.68
CA LEU A 163 -1.95 -42.70 -0.67
C LEU A 163 -1.99 -44.23 -0.75
N THR A 164 -2.75 -44.74 -1.71
CA THR A 164 -2.81 -46.14 -2.08
C THR A 164 -2.70 -46.29 -3.60
N ASP A 165 -2.29 -47.46 -4.08
CA ASP A 165 -2.26 -47.77 -5.52
C ASP A 165 -3.61 -47.52 -6.16
N ASP A 166 -4.70 -47.93 -5.51
CA ASP A 166 -6.06 -47.76 -6.02
C ASP A 166 -6.42 -46.30 -6.15
N LYS A 167 -6.06 -45.46 -5.18
CA LYS A 167 -6.36 -44.01 -5.22
C LYS A 167 -5.56 -43.28 -6.31
N ILE A 168 -4.31 -43.69 -6.54
CA ILE A 168 -3.51 -43.16 -7.64
C ILE A 168 -4.06 -43.61 -8.99
N ALA A 169 -4.49 -44.87 -9.10
CA ALA A 169 -5.12 -45.40 -10.32
C ALA A 169 -6.47 -44.72 -10.61
N GLU A 170 -7.25 -44.37 -9.58
CA GLU A 170 -8.50 -43.62 -9.70
C GLU A 170 -8.24 -42.20 -10.26
N LEU A 171 -7.22 -41.52 -9.80
CA LEU A 171 -6.83 -40.21 -10.30
C LEU A 171 -6.42 -40.27 -11.77
N ASP A 172 -5.72 -41.32 -12.20
CA ASP A 172 -5.33 -41.52 -13.58
C ASP A 172 -6.54 -41.65 -14.54
N GLN A 173 -7.72 -42.04 -14.02
CA GLN A 173 -8.95 -42.23 -14.79
C GLN A 173 -9.88 -41.01 -14.75
N ASN A 174 -9.64 -40.02 -13.90
CA ASN A 174 -10.52 -38.86 -13.77
C ASN A 174 -9.86 -37.59 -14.36
N PRO A 175 -10.17 -37.24 -15.61
CA PRO A 175 -9.58 -36.11 -16.31
C PRO A 175 -9.93 -34.75 -15.69
N ASN A 176 -10.97 -34.67 -14.83
CA ASN A 176 -11.38 -33.41 -14.19
C ASN A 176 -10.57 -33.08 -12.94
N THR A 177 -9.77 -34.02 -12.43
CA THR A 177 -8.87 -33.81 -11.28
C THR A 177 -7.55 -33.16 -11.68
N TYR A 178 -7.24 -33.13 -12.98
CA TYR A 178 -5.94 -32.68 -13.50
C TYR A 178 -5.94 -31.22 -13.90
N VAL A 179 -5.04 -30.45 -13.30
CA VAL A 179 -4.85 -29.05 -13.69
C VAL A 179 -3.98 -28.94 -14.95
N GLN A 180 -2.97 -29.80 -15.09
CA GLN A 180 -2.09 -29.87 -16.27
C GLN A 180 -1.49 -31.27 -16.42
N GLN A 181 -1.47 -31.77 -17.66
CA GLN A 181 -0.83 -33.02 -18.00
C GLN A 181 0.26 -32.78 -19.04
N TYR A 182 1.44 -33.36 -18.83
CA TYR A 182 2.60 -33.21 -19.70
C TYR A 182 3.14 -34.57 -20.11
N ASP A 183 3.31 -34.77 -21.39
CA ASP A 183 3.98 -35.91 -21.97
C ASP A 183 5.41 -35.52 -22.41
N ALA A 184 6.41 -36.12 -21.78
CA ALA A 184 7.81 -35.84 -22.07
C ALA A 184 8.39 -36.81 -23.10
N SER A 185 7.56 -37.50 -23.87
CA SER A 185 7.96 -38.51 -24.83
C SER A 185 8.68 -37.99 -26.09
N GLU A 186 8.52 -36.68 -26.41
CA GLU A 186 9.05 -36.11 -27.65
C GLU A 186 9.91 -34.86 -27.42
N ALA A 187 10.91 -34.66 -28.32
CA ALA A 187 11.71 -33.43 -28.31
C ALA A 187 10.82 -32.22 -28.60
N GLY A 188 10.74 -31.28 -27.65
CA GLY A 188 9.93 -30.08 -27.75
C GLY A 188 8.68 -30.05 -26.79
N THR A 189 8.51 -31.11 -25.99
CA THR A 189 7.46 -31.10 -24.96
C THR A 189 7.77 -30.08 -23.87
N THR A 190 6.68 -29.39 -23.42
CA THR A 190 6.78 -28.39 -22.36
C THR A 190 7.20 -29.05 -21.05
N THR A 191 8.16 -28.48 -20.36
CA THR A 191 8.51 -28.90 -18.99
C THR A 191 7.30 -28.65 -18.08
N PRO A 192 6.87 -29.64 -17.26
CA PRO A 192 5.81 -29.44 -16.28
C PRO A 192 6.12 -28.24 -15.38
N ALA A 193 5.11 -27.42 -15.14
CA ALA A 193 5.29 -26.18 -14.38
C ALA A 193 4.29 -26.09 -13.21
N VAL A 194 4.81 -25.68 -12.06
CA VAL A 194 4.03 -25.34 -10.86
C VAL A 194 4.21 -23.85 -10.58
N SER A 195 3.11 -23.12 -10.36
CA SER A 195 3.17 -21.69 -10.11
C SER A 195 2.46 -21.35 -8.81
N PHE A 196 3.11 -20.62 -7.92
CA PHE A 196 2.54 -20.04 -6.70
C PHE A 196 2.40 -18.54 -6.85
N VAL A 197 1.23 -18.00 -6.49
CA VAL A 197 0.91 -16.56 -6.61
C VAL A 197 0.48 -16.03 -5.25
N ASN A 198 1.28 -15.15 -4.66
CA ASN A 198 0.89 -14.43 -3.45
C ASN A 198 0.58 -12.97 -3.79
N ARG A 199 -0.14 -12.33 -2.89
CA ARG A 199 -0.45 -10.90 -2.96
C ARG A 199 0.10 -10.20 -1.72
N TYR A 200 0.67 -9.03 -1.91
CA TYR A 200 1.00 -8.11 -0.85
C TYR A 200 0.11 -6.89 -0.95
N GLU A 201 -0.52 -6.51 0.14
CA GLU A 201 -1.36 -5.34 0.26
C GLU A 201 -0.95 -4.53 1.48
N ALA A 202 -0.78 -3.23 1.28
CA ALA A 202 -0.62 -2.27 2.36
C ALA A 202 -1.65 -1.16 2.21
N SER A 203 -2.15 -0.68 3.32
CA SER A 203 -3.13 0.40 3.35
C SER A 203 -2.92 1.33 4.52
N LEU A 204 -3.50 2.52 4.41
CA LEU A 204 -3.55 3.54 5.46
C LEU A 204 -4.80 4.36 5.28
N ASP A 205 -5.60 4.46 6.34
CA ASP A 205 -6.68 5.44 6.41
C ASP A 205 -6.11 6.77 6.90
N TYR A 206 -5.96 7.70 5.97
CA TYR A 206 -5.51 9.07 6.25
C TYR A 206 -6.72 9.88 6.72
N GLY A 207 -6.94 9.89 8.04
CA GLY A 207 -8.17 10.40 8.66
C GLY A 207 -8.28 11.91 8.63
N ALA A 208 -9.53 12.41 8.64
CA ALA A 208 -9.85 13.84 8.65
C ALA A 208 -9.22 14.59 9.85
N ALA A 209 -9.09 13.93 10.99
CA ALA A 209 -8.60 14.56 12.23
C ALA A 209 -7.06 14.62 12.36
N GLY A 210 -6.31 13.98 11.48
CA GLY A 210 -4.87 13.81 11.68
C GLY A 210 -3.99 14.15 10.48
N GLY A 211 -4.56 14.47 9.32
CA GLY A 211 -3.79 14.51 8.09
C GLY A 211 -3.15 15.86 7.78
N LEU A 212 -3.96 16.83 7.38
CA LEU A 212 -3.51 18.15 6.92
C LEU A 212 -4.57 19.20 7.20
N GLN A 213 -4.17 20.36 7.71
CA GLN A 213 -5.07 21.47 8.01
C GLN A 213 -4.49 22.82 7.61
N ILE A 214 -5.38 23.81 7.44
CA ILE A 214 -5.03 25.24 7.42
C ILE A 214 -5.31 25.81 8.81
N GLU A 215 -4.38 26.61 9.31
CA GLU A 215 -4.55 27.44 10.50
C GLU A 215 -4.60 28.90 10.06
N LYS A 216 -5.68 29.60 10.47
CA LYS A 216 -5.86 31.04 10.26
C LYS A 216 -5.71 31.80 11.54
N THR A 217 -4.84 32.81 11.54
CA THR A 217 -4.72 33.81 12.60
C THR A 217 -5.05 35.19 12.04
N LEU A 218 -5.92 35.91 12.75
CA LEU A 218 -6.24 37.31 12.47
C LEU A 218 -5.71 38.19 13.62
N THR A 219 -4.77 39.05 13.29
CA THR A 219 -4.13 39.92 14.28
C THR A 219 -4.74 41.32 14.22
N TYR A 220 -5.14 41.87 15.37
CA TYR A 220 -5.52 43.26 15.53
C TYR A 220 -4.36 44.03 16.19
N PRO A 221 -4.22 45.35 15.91
CA PRO A 221 -3.31 46.19 16.67
C PRO A 221 -3.62 46.12 18.16
N GLU A 222 -2.60 46.19 18.98
CA GLU A 222 -2.74 46.19 20.42
C GLU A 222 -3.64 47.36 20.88
N GLY A 223 -4.63 47.09 21.75
CA GLY A 223 -5.61 48.08 22.24
C GLY A 223 -6.72 48.43 21.25
N ALA A 224 -6.75 47.89 20.04
CA ALA A 224 -7.80 48.16 19.08
C ALA A 224 -9.12 47.48 19.51
N THR A 225 -10.17 48.27 19.68
CA THR A 225 -11.56 47.79 19.83
C THR A 225 -12.22 47.88 18.47
N VAL A 226 -12.63 46.74 17.91
CA VAL A 226 -13.37 46.68 16.64
C VAL A 226 -14.87 46.78 16.95
N PHE A 227 -15.47 47.86 16.48
CA PHE A 227 -16.94 48.03 16.55
C PHE A 227 -17.58 47.53 15.26
N GLY A 228 -18.65 46.76 15.38
CA GLY A 228 -19.37 46.17 14.24
C GLY A 228 -19.11 44.69 14.05
N SER A 229 -19.45 44.19 12.86
CA SER A 229 -19.22 42.78 12.48
C SER A 229 -17.94 42.66 11.67
N PRO A 230 -16.80 42.38 12.30
CA PRO A 230 -15.56 42.19 11.57
C PRO A 230 -15.67 40.97 10.62
N LYS A 231 -14.89 41.01 9.54
CA LYS A 231 -14.80 39.83 8.66
C LYS A 231 -14.26 38.64 9.46
N SER A 232 -15.06 37.59 9.52
CA SER A 232 -14.71 36.35 10.26
C SER A 232 -14.53 35.12 9.38
N THR A 233 -14.68 35.30 8.05
CA THR A 233 -14.56 34.19 7.09
C THR A 233 -13.46 34.50 6.10
N PHE A 234 -12.55 33.54 5.93
CA PHE A 234 -11.41 33.62 5.01
C PHE A 234 -11.39 32.40 4.11
N ARG A 235 -11.01 32.59 2.86
CA ARG A 235 -11.03 31.57 1.80
C ARG A 235 -9.64 31.25 1.29
N TYR A 236 -9.42 29.98 0.95
CA TYR A 236 -8.15 29.49 0.45
C TYR A 236 -8.38 28.68 -0.80
N ILE A 237 -7.46 28.74 -1.75
CA ILE A 237 -7.47 27.84 -2.89
C ILE A 237 -6.35 26.81 -2.72
N VAL A 238 -6.72 25.53 -2.83
CA VAL A 238 -5.80 24.39 -2.88
C VAL A 238 -5.76 23.89 -4.30
N LYS A 239 -4.58 23.96 -4.94
CA LYS A 239 -4.38 23.50 -6.32
C LYS A 239 -3.40 22.32 -6.34
N PRO A 240 -3.77 21.19 -6.96
CA PRO A 240 -2.85 20.08 -7.17
C PRO A 240 -1.79 20.48 -8.24
N ALA A 241 -0.58 19.98 -8.10
CA ALA A 241 0.51 20.22 -9.03
C ALA A 241 0.35 19.40 -10.32
N ASP A 242 -0.37 18.28 -10.25
CA ASP A 242 -0.57 17.34 -11.34
C ASP A 242 -1.91 16.58 -11.20
N GLU A 243 -2.25 15.83 -12.25
CA GLU A 243 -3.49 15.05 -12.31
C GLU A 243 -3.52 13.91 -11.27
N ALA A 244 -2.37 13.31 -10.95
CA ALA A 244 -2.28 12.25 -9.95
C ALA A 244 -2.63 12.79 -8.55
N SER A 245 -2.13 13.97 -8.22
CA SER A 245 -2.45 14.68 -6.98
C SER A 245 -3.93 15.11 -6.93
N ALA A 246 -4.49 15.58 -8.07
CA ALA A 246 -5.89 15.95 -8.19
C ALA A 246 -6.82 14.75 -7.94
N ASN A 247 -6.56 13.66 -8.64
CA ASN A 247 -7.35 12.43 -8.55
C ASN A 247 -7.30 11.80 -7.15
N LYS A 248 -6.16 11.91 -6.46
CA LYS A 248 -5.99 11.32 -5.12
C LYS A 248 -6.96 11.88 -4.10
N VAL A 249 -7.17 13.20 -4.10
CA VAL A 249 -8.07 13.88 -3.16
C VAL A 249 -9.44 14.21 -3.78
N GLY A 250 -9.65 13.89 -5.05
CA GLY A 250 -10.92 14.08 -5.76
C GLY A 250 -11.27 15.54 -5.97
N ILE A 251 -10.28 16.38 -6.34
CA ILE A 251 -10.48 17.79 -6.69
C ILE A 251 -10.10 18.03 -8.15
N SER A 252 -10.60 19.14 -8.74
CA SER A 252 -10.19 19.57 -10.08
C SER A 252 -8.71 20.00 -10.10
N THR A 253 -8.06 19.90 -11.25
CA THR A 253 -6.73 20.51 -11.51
C THR A 253 -6.73 22.02 -11.34
N ASP A 254 -7.89 22.69 -11.53
CA ASP A 254 -8.06 24.12 -11.25
C ASP A 254 -8.06 24.43 -9.75
N GLY A 255 -8.20 23.42 -8.92
CA GLY A 255 -8.22 23.51 -7.47
C GLY A 255 -9.61 23.48 -6.85
N LYS A 256 -9.61 23.53 -5.51
CA LYS A 256 -10.80 23.60 -4.68
C LYS A 256 -10.66 24.71 -3.65
N VAL A 257 -11.75 25.44 -3.42
CA VAL A 257 -11.82 26.49 -2.39
C VAL A 257 -12.22 25.88 -1.05
N TYR A 258 -11.48 26.22 -0.01
CA TYR A 258 -11.76 25.91 1.40
C TYR A 258 -12.01 27.20 2.16
N GLU A 259 -12.65 27.09 3.30
CA GLU A 259 -13.08 28.27 4.09
C GLU A 259 -12.89 28.02 5.58
N THR A 260 -12.34 29.02 6.31
CA THR A 260 -12.43 29.10 7.76
C THR A 260 -13.49 30.12 8.14
N ALA A 261 -14.49 29.68 8.88
CA ALA A 261 -15.55 30.56 9.42
C ALA A 261 -15.31 30.84 10.90
N ASN A 262 -15.92 31.91 11.39
CA ASN A 262 -15.87 32.31 12.82
C ASN A 262 -14.42 32.48 13.32
N VAL A 263 -13.60 33.16 12.55
CA VAL A 263 -12.22 33.53 12.94
C VAL A 263 -12.33 34.74 13.88
N GLU A 264 -11.81 34.60 15.08
CA GLU A 264 -11.78 35.65 16.11
C GLU A 264 -10.38 36.28 16.16
N ALA A 265 -10.31 37.51 16.63
CA ALA A 265 -9.06 38.24 16.76
C ALA A 265 -8.08 37.52 17.70
N ASN A 266 -6.85 37.35 17.23
CA ASN A 266 -5.74 36.71 17.95
C ASN A 266 -6.00 35.26 18.44
N ILE A 267 -7.07 34.60 17.95
CA ILE A 267 -7.37 33.21 18.22
C ILE A 267 -7.19 32.37 16.93
N PRO A 268 -6.25 31.43 16.90
CA PRO A 268 -6.08 30.57 15.75
C PRO A 268 -7.33 29.72 15.46
N LYS A 269 -7.72 29.63 14.20
CA LYS A 269 -8.82 28.79 13.73
C LYS A 269 -8.35 27.84 12.66
N THR A 270 -8.76 26.57 12.75
CA THR A 270 -8.33 25.54 11.80
C THR A 270 -9.47 25.03 10.93
N VAL A 271 -9.13 24.58 9.72
CA VAL A 271 -9.99 23.81 8.82
C VAL A 271 -9.20 22.64 8.23
N SER A 272 -9.79 21.43 8.27
CA SER A 272 -9.18 20.24 7.67
C SER A 272 -9.19 20.32 6.14
N LEU A 273 -8.08 19.95 5.50
CA LEU A 273 -7.97 19.75 4.06
C LEU A 273 -8.26 18.30 3.64
N VAL A 274 -8.28 17.37 4.58
CA VAL A 274 -8.64 15.98 4.32
C VAL A 274 -10.17 15.88 4.23
N PRO A 275 -10.74 15.17 3.24
CA PRO A 275 -12.18 14.96 3.14
C PRO A 275 -12.76 14.33 4.42
N GLU A 276 -13.99 14.69 4.80
CA GLU A 276 -14.66 14.14 6.00
C GLU A 276 -14.76 12.62 6.01
N ARG A 277 -14.92 12.00 4.83
CA ARG A 277 -14.91 10.54 4.66
C ARG A 277 -13.53 9.89 4.87
N GLY A 278 -12.50 10.69 5.16
CA GLY A 278 -11.12 10.22 5.12
C GLY A 278 -10.59 10.03 3.70
N LEU A 279 -9.36 9.58 3.62
CA LEU A 279 -8.67 9.25 2.38
C LEU A 279 -7.92 7.94 2.57
N THR A 280 -8.34 6.89 1.87
CA THR A 280 -7.63 5.61 1.91
C THR A 280 -6.48 5.62 0.92
N LEU A 281 -5.28 5.40 1.42
CA LEU A 281 -4.08 5.10 0.66
C LEU A 281 -3.90 3.59 0.56
N THR A 282 -3.43 3.11 -0.57
CA THR A 282 -3.24 1.68 -0.84
C THR A 282 -1.81 1.41 -1.29
N GLN A 283 -1.45 0.15 -1.44
CA GLN A 283 -0.15 -0.27 -1.97
C GLN A 283 0.20 0.42 -3.30
N ASN A 284 -0.80 0.76 -4.12
CA ASN A 284 -0.60 1.47 -5.38
C ASN A 284 -0.11 2.92 -5.19
N ASP A 285 -0.23 3.47 -4.00
CA ASP A 285 0.24 4.82 -3.66
C ASP A 285 1.66 4.82 -3.08
N ALA A 286 2.18 3.67 -2.69
CA ALA A 286 3.53 3.53 -2.16
C ALA A 286 4.59 4.07 -3.13
N GLY A 287 5.52 4.87 -2.63
CA GLY A 287 6.57 5.53 -3.42
C GLY A 287 6.11 6.77 -4.19
N LYS A 288 4.81 7.12 -4.17
CA LYS A 288 4.31 8.34 -4.81
C LYS A 288 4.45 9.56 -3.92
N THR A 289 4.55 10.71 -4.58
CA THR A 289 4.51 12.03 -3.97
C THR A 289 3.31 12.78 -4.53
N PHE A 290 2.45 13.28 -3.65
CA PHE A 290 1.33 14.15 -4.01
C PHE A 290 1.68 15.58 -3.62
N THR A 291 1.53 16.52 -4.55
CA THR A 291 1.97 17.91 -4.35
C THR A 291 0.82 18.87 -4.59
N TYR A 292 0.67 19.83 -3.69
CA TYR A 292 -0.37 20.86 -3.73
C TYR A 292 0.22 22.22 -3.42
N THR A 293 -0.35 23.27 -4.01
CA THR A 293 -0.14 24.65 -3.56
C THR A 293 -1.36 25.14 -2.81
N VAL A 294 -1.13 25.90 -1.73
CA VAL A 294 -2.18 26.50 -0.90
C VAL A 294 -1.92 27.98 -0.78
N SER A 295 -2.91 28.80 -1.13
CA SER A 295 -2.82 30.25 -1.00
C SER A 295 -4.15 30.84 -0.51
N GLU A 296 -4.08 31.97 0.21
CA GLU A 296 -5.28 32.70 0.62
C GLU A 296 -5.85 33.51 -0.54
N ILE A 297 -7.17 33.61 -0.60
CA ILE A 297 -7.89 34.46 -1.57
C ILE A 297 -8.07 35.84 -0.95
N ASP A 298 -7.49 36.84 -1.60
CA ASP A 298 -7.62 38.24 -1.19
C ASP A 298 -8.97 38.81 -1.68
N ASP A 299 -9.95 38.86 -0.79
CA ASP A 299 -11.30 39.38 -1.03
C ASP A 299 -11.36 40.92 -1.10
N LYS A 300 -10.24 41.63 -0.93
CA LYS A 300 -10.14 43.08 -0.93
C LYS A 300 -10.98 43.77 0.16
N ALA A 301 -11.19 43.09 1.29
CA ALA A 301 -11.95 43.69 2.39
C ALA A 301 -11.18 44.85 3.00
N THR A 302 -11.87 45.98 3.18
CA THR A 302 -11.29 47.21 3.72
C THR A 302 -10.71 46.99 5.12
N GLY A 303 -9.53 47.48 5.37
CA GLY A 303 -8.83 47.35 6.64
C GLY A 303 -8.07 46.03 6.84
N TYR A 304 -8.15 45.07 5.91
CA TYR A 304 -7.47 43.78 6.01
C TYR A 304 -6.26 43.71 5.08
N ALA A 305 -5.10 43.42 5.65
CA ALA A 305 -3.92 42.99 4.92
C ALA A 305 -3.91 41.47 4.89
N TYR A 306 -4.10 40.89 3.70
CA TYR A 306 -4.14 39.46 3.46
C TYR A 306 -2.74 38.87 3.35
N ASP A 307 -2.59 37.65 3.85
CA ASP A 307 -1.38 36.87 3.65
C ASP A 307 -1.25 36.47 2.18
N LYS A 308 -0.12 36.83 1.56
CA LYS A 308 0.16 36.55 0.14
C LYS A 308 1.06 35.36 -0.07
N THR A 309 1.40 34.66 1.00
CA THR A 309 2.26 33.48 0.95
C THR A 309 1.59 32.36 0.14
N VAL A 310 2.36 31.77 -0.76
CA VAL A 310 2.00 30.53 -1.42
C VAL A 310 2.78 29.41 -0.77
N HIS A 311 2.06 28.50 -0.16
CA HIS A 311 2.67 27.32 0.45
C HIS A 311 2.64 26.14 -0.50
N THR A 312 3.69 25.33 -0.48
CA THR A 312 3.77 24.05 -1.19
C THR A 312 3.69 22.93 -0.16
N VAL A 313 2.72 22.04 -0.34
CA VAL A 313 2.52 20.84 0.47
C VAL A 313 2.93 19.63 -0.35
N ARG A 314 3.84 18.81 0.17
CA ARG A 314 4.29 17.56 -0.44
C ARG A 314 4.02 16.39 0.51
N ALA A 315 3.22 15.44 0.08
CA ALA A 315 2.88 14.24 0.83
C ALA A 315 3.53 13.03 0.15
N VAL A 316 4.53 12.45 0.80
CA VAL A 316 5.28 11.27 0.33
C VAL A 316 4.73 10.04 1.02
N VAL A 317 4.26 9.06 0.25
CA VAL A 317 3.73 7.79 0.76
C VAL A 317 4.83 6.75 0.76
N ALA A 318 5.06 6.12 1.89
CA ALA A 318 6.04 5.03 2.03
C ALA A 318 5.36 3.75 2.55
N ASP A 319 5.82 2.61 2.05
CA ASP A 319 5.44 1.28 2.52
C ASP A 319 6.36 0.89 3.68
N ASN A 320 5.78 0.52 4.84
CA ASN A 320 6.52 0.06 6.01
C ASN A 320 6.98 -1.41 5.90
N GLY A 321 6.45 -2.15 4.91
CA GLY A 321 6.79 -3.56 4.68
C GLY A 321 6.01 -4.56 5.52
N ASP A 322 5.08 -4.09 6.34
CA ASP A 322 4.27 -4.86 7.29
C ASP A 322 2.76 -4.77 7.03
N GLY A 323 2.36 -4.43 5.79
CA GLY A 323 0.96 -4.24 5.42
C GLY A 323 0.42 -2.85 5.75
N THR A 324 1.26 -1.96 6.27
CA THR A 324 0.90 -0.57 6.57
C THR A 324 1.67 0.42 5.72
N LEU A 325 1.07 1.60 5.52
CA LEU A 325 1.71 2.73 4.88
C LEU A 325 1.92 3.85 5.88
N ARG A 326 2.85 4.76 5.56
CA ARG A 326 3.02 6.04 6.24
C ARG A 326 3.07 7.17 5.23
N VAL A 327 2.65 8.36 5.65
CA VAL A 327 2.76 9.59 4.87
C VAL A 327 3.68 10.57 5.57
N THR A 328 4.69 11.06 4.87
CA THR A 328 5.50 12.18 5.34
C THR A 328 5.05 13.42 4.59
N THR A 329 4.47 14.39 5.31
CA THR A 329 3.99 15.65 4.75
C THR A 329 4.98 16.76 5.10
N SER A 330 5.48 17.48 4.11
CA SER A 330 6.27 18.69 4.28
C SER A 330 5.48 19.90 3.78
N VAL A 331 5.58 21.01 4.50
CA VAL A 331 5.06 22.33 4.11
C VAL A 331 6.24 23.27 3.93
N SER A 332 6.31 23.91 2.78
CA SER A 332 7.30 24.94 2.46
C SER A 332 6.63 26.17 1.88
N LYS A 333 7.32 27.31 1.93
CA LYS A 333 6.92 28.56 1.28
C LYS A 333 8.01 29.04 0.35
N GLN A 334 7.62 29.85 -0.65
CA GLN A 334 8.57 30.51 -1.54
C GLN A 334 9.13 31.78 -0.89
N VAL A 335 10.44 31.84 -0.70
CA VAL A 335 11.16 33.03 -0.24
C VAL A 335 12.30 33.30 -1.22
N ASP A 336 12.28 34.44 -1.88
CA ASP A 336 13.30 34.85 -2.87
C ASP A 336 13.56 33.77 -3.95
N GLY A 337 12.48 33.09 -4.40
CA GLY A 337 12.55 32.04 -5.41
C GLY A 337 13.09 30.70 -4.93
N ARG A 338 13.19 30.49 -3.62
CA ARG A 338 13.60 29.22 -2.99
C ARG A 338 12.51 28.68 -2.10
N ASP A 339 12.41 27.35 -2.03
CA ASP A 339 11.56 26.67 -1.07
C ASP A 339 12.20 26.70 0.32
N GLU A 340 11.56 27.37 1.27
CA GLU A 340 11.92 27.36 2.68
C GLU A 340 10.98 26.41 3.42
N LEU A 341 11.54 25.37 4.05
CA LEU A 341 10.77 24.37 4.81
C LEU A 341 10.22 25.01 6.09
N GLU A 342 8.90 24.96 6.26
CA GLU A 342 8.21 25.43 7.47
C GLU A 342 7.96 24.32 8.49
N GLY A 343 7.80 23.08 8.03
CA GLY A 343 7.62 21.92 8.88
C GLY A 343 7.48 20.61 8.13
N GLN A 344 7.64 19.52 8.88
CA GLN A 344 7.46 18.17 8.39
C GLN A 344 6.76 17.31 9.45
N TRP A 345 5.82 16.50 9.03
CA TRP A 345 5.01 15.64 9.89
C TRP A 345 4.90 14.24 9.29
N VAL A 346 4.80 13.25 10.17
CA VAL A 346 4.58 11.84 9.78
C VAL A 346 3.19 11.42 10.23
N TYR A 347 2.46 10.75 9.36
CA TYR A 347 1.16 10.15 9.68
C TYR A 347 1.16 8.64 9.31
N PRO A 348 0.74 7.73 10.19
CA PRO A 348 0.35 7.98 11.59
C PRO A 348 1.48 8.62 12.39
N ALA A 349 1.12 9.43 13.39
CA ALA A 349 2.10 10.09 14.26
C ALA A 349 2.99 9.06 14.97
N ASP A 350 4.27 9.34 15.01
CA ASP A 350 5.27 8.55 15.75
C ASP A 350 5.95 9.39 16.83
N ALA A 351 6.91 8.80 17.53
CA ALA A 351 7.63 9.49 18.61
C ALA A 351 8.47 10.68 18.12
N THR A 352 8.74 10.78 16.82
CA THR A 352 9.56 11.83 16.22
C THR A 352 8.75 12.95 15.60
N SER A 353 7.46 12.73 15.37
CA SER A 353 6.56 13.68 14.72
C SER A 353 5.18 13.65 15.37
N THR A 354 4.94 14.62 16.26
CA THR A 354 3.65 14.81 16.91
C THR A 354 2.91 15.98 16.26
N GLY A 355 1.58 15.84 16.13
CA GLY A 355 0.71 16.90 15.62
C GLY A 355 0.25 16.69 14.19
N VAL A 356 -0.48 17.67 13.69
CA VAL A 356 -1.11 17.67 12.36
C VAL A 356 -0.32 18.58 11.43
N ALA A 357 -0.07 18.13 10.21
CA ALA A 357 0.55 18.97 9.18
C ALA A 357 -0.30 20.24 8.98
N THR A 358 0.29 21.41 9.18
CA THR A 358 -0.43 22.67 9.26
C THR A 358 0.15 23.72 8.33
N VAL A 359 -0.68 24.25 7.44
CA VAL A 359 -0.40 25.43 6.62
C VAL A 359 -0.91 26.65 7.34
N LYS A 360 -0.05 27.66 7.60
CA LYS A 360 -0.41 28.81 8.45
C LYS A 360 -0.55 30.07 7.62
N PHE A 361 -1.67 30.77 7.82
CA PHE A 361 -1.95 32.10 7.25
C PHE A 361 -2.22 33.12 8.35
N LYS A 362 -1.58 34.28 8.22
CA LYS A 362 -1.72 35.37 9.17
C LYS A 362 -2.16 36.66 8.47
N ASN A 363 -3.37 37.15 8.80
CA ASN A 363 -3.82 38.49 8.37
C ASN A 363 -3.71 39.50 9.48
N THR A 364 -3.57 40.76 9.08
CA THR A 364 -3.60 41.90 10.01
C THR A 364 -4.76 42.81 9.64
N TYR A 365 -5.54 43.19 10.65
CA TYR A 365 -6.52 44.25 10.49
C TYR A 365 -5.91 45.57 10.95
N THR A 366 -6.04 46.62 10.13
CA THR A 366 -5.57 47.96 10.43
C THR A 366 -6.67 48.93 10.13
N VAL A 367 -6.89 49.89 11.02
CA VAL A 367 -7.76 51.02 10.76
C VAL A 367 -7.00 52.04 9.92
N THR A 368 -7.44 52.25 8.68
CA THR A 368 -6.73 53.10 7.71
C THR A 368 -7.17 54.55 7.72
N GLU A 369 -8.32 54.84 8.35
CA GLU A 369 -8.85 56.20 8.46
C GLU A 369 -9.35 56.45 9.87
N ALA A 370 -8.93 57.55 10.43
CA ALA A 370 -9.47 58.05 11.70
C ALA A 370 -10.87 58.69 11.46
N ALA A 371 -11.87 58.19 12.12
CA ALA A 371 -13.17 58.86 12.12
C ALA A 371 -13.11 60.05 13.11
N THR A 372 -13.45 61.22 12.61
CA THR A 372 -13.59 62.41 13.46
C THR A 372 -15.06 62.50 13.92
N TYR A 373 -15.27 62.52 15.20
CA TYR A 373 -16.58 62.77 15.79
C TYR A 373 -16.51 64.07 16.61
N THR A 374 -17.35 65.02 16.27
CA THR A 374 -17.44 66.29 16.99
C THR A 374 -18.79 66.34 17.75
N PRO A 375 -18.78 66.08 19.06
CA PRO A 375 -20.01 66.23 19.84
C PRO A 375 -20.42 67.68 19.95
N SER A 376 -21.72 67.96 19.85
CA SER A 376 -22.25 69.29 20.03
C SER A 376 -23.05 69.35 21.36
N VAL A 377 -22.87 70.44 22.07
CA VAL A 377 -23.65 70.72 23.28
C VAL A 377 -24.51 72.00 23.05
N THR A 378 -25.80 71.89 23.29
CA THR A 378 -26.70 72.99 23.20
C THR A 378 -27.15 73.37 24.57
N LYS A 379 -27.01 74.65 24.92
CA LYS A 379 -27.54 75.21 26.15
C LYS A 379 -28.80 76.03 25.80
N VAL A 380 -29.91 75.71 26.47
CA VAL A 380 -31.16 76.49 26.41
C VAL A 380 -31.39 77.17 27.75
N VAL A 381 -31.64 78.47 27.74
CA VAL A 381 -32.01 79.25 28.91
C VAL A 381 -33.40 79.73 28.66
N ALA A 382 -34.35 79.43 29.60
CA ALA A 382 -35.72 79.88 29.50
C ALA A 382 -36.07 80.82 30.68
N GLY A 383 -36.82 81.92 30.42
CA GLY A 383 -37.38 82.75 31.44
C GLY A 383 -36.53 83.95 31.88
N ALA A 384 -35.33 84.14 31.34
CA ALA A 384 -34.52 85.33 31.63
C ALA A 384 -33.46 85.49 30.52
N ASP A 385 -32.85 86.70 30.42
CA ASP A 385 -31.73 86.90 29.56
C ASP A 385 -30.52 86.04 29.99
N ALA A 386 -29.93 85.30 29.03
CA ALA A 386 -28.83 84.45 29.33
C ALA A 386 -27.57 85.25 29.71
N PRO A 387 -26.86 84.87 30.81
CA PRO A 387 -25.52 85.38 31.03
C PRO A 387 -24.65 85.01 29.88
N GLY A 388 -23.74 85.89 29.46
CA GLY A 388 -23.03 85.79 28.19
C GLY A 388 -22.09 84.59 28.00
N LYS A 389 -21.87 83.74 28.99
CA LYS A 389 -21.01 82.53 28.91
C LYS A 389 -21.46 81.43 29.88
N PHE A 390 -21.54 80.25 29.40
CA PHE A 390 -21.65 79.03 30.17
C PHE A 390 -20.42 78.17 29.92
N ALA A 391 -19.82 77.60 30.97
CA ALA A 391 -18.73 76.67 30.88
C ALA A 391 -19.25 75.23 30.94
N PHE A 392 -18.72 74.39 30.11
CA PHE A 392 -18.99 72.96 30.11
C PHE A 392 -17.64 72.26 30.32
N ALA A 393 -17.66 71.21 31.15
CA ALA A 393 -16.52 70.32 31.30
C ALA A 393 -16.89 68.93 30.70
N MET A 394 -16.05 68.36 29.93
CA MET A 394 -16.14 67.03 29.49
C MET A 394 -15.17 66.14 30.29
N THR A 395 -15.68 65.06 30.87
CA THR A 395 -14.88 64.09 31.64
C THR A 395 -15.03 62.69 31.05
N ALA A 396 -13.97 61.91 31.06
CA ALA A 396 -14.00 60.54 30.66
C ALA A 396 -14.85 59.69 31.64
N ALA A 397 -15.68 58.82 31.11
CA ALA A 397 -16.48 57.88 31.88
C ALA A 397 -15.76 56.53 32.15
N ASP A 398 -14.72 56.24 31.40
CA ASP A 398 -13.92 55.04 31.50
C ASP A 398 -12.44 55.28 31.12
N ASP A 399 -11.56 54.31 31.39
CA ASP A 399 -10.12 54.41 31.16
C ASP A 399 -9.76 54.53 29.67
N VAL A 400 -10.55 53.96 28.78
CA VAL A 400 -10.29 54.01 27.30
C VAL A 400 -10.57 55.46 26.83
N THR A 401 -11.66 56.03 27.23
CA THR A 401 -12.03 57.44 26.92
C THR A 401 -11.01 58.40 27.56
N LYS A 402 -10.56 58.10 28.78
CA LYS A 402 -9.53 58.89 29.46
C LYS A 402 -8.23 58.85 28.69
N ALA A 403 -7.77 57.69 28.28
CA ALA A 403 -6.52 57.53 27.47
C ALA A 403 -6.66 58.25 26.12
N ALA A 404 -7.86 58.25 25.48
CA ALA A 404 -8.09 58.98 24.24
C ALA A 404 -7.97 60.52 24.43
N ILE A 405 -8.47 61.05 25.55
CA ILE A 405 -8.33 62.48 25.90
C ILE A 405 -6.84 62.80 26.20
N ASP A 406 -6.18 61.98 27.04
CA ASP A 406 -4.81 62.17 27.45
C ASP A 406 -3.84 62.13 26.26
N ASN A 407 -4.15 61.33 25.23
CA ASN A 407 -3.38 61.21 24.00
C ASN A 407 -3.80 62.22 22.90
N GLY A 408 -4.69 63.14 23.18
CA GLY A 408 -5.12 64.18 22.24
C GLY A 408 -5.98 63.69 21.08
N LEU A 409 -6.56 62.51 21.20
CA LEU A 409 -7.48 61.94 20.23
C LEU A 409 -8.89 62.54 20.39
N ILE A 410 -9.19 63.07 21.56
CA ILE A 410 -10.41 63.85 21.90
C ILE A 410 -9.92 65.19 22.47
N THR A 411 -10.21 66.31 21.79
CA THR A 411 -9.81 67.65 22.18
C THR A 411 -11.01 68.55 22.48
#